data_f7503a74848e454a2560917c9340b1bb
#
_entry.id   f7503a74848e454a2560917c9340b1bb
#
_cell.length_a   1.000
_cell.length_b   1.000
_cell.length_c   1.000
_cell.angle_alpha   90.00
_cell.angle_beta   90.00
_cell.angle_gamma   90.00
#
_symmetry.space_group_name_H-M   'P 1'
#
loop_
_entity.id
_entity.type
_entity.pdbx_description
1 polymer ?
#
loop_
_entity_poly.entity_id
_entity_poly.type
_entity_poly.pdbx_seq_one_letter_code
_entity_poly.pdbx_strand_id
1 'polypeptide(L)'
;HECGKLKVNDLIGNPIEIGAVVVWRVENSAKAIFQIDDYADFVGAQTESALRHIAGRHPYDFDEAVAHAGPEEAVSHDQVAARTLSLRESGDQVTNELVVELKERLAVAGVTIDEAWINHLAYAPEIAPVMLRRQQASAVIAARKLVVAGAVDIVREALEKLKEQTDIDLDPERKAAMVSNLLVVLVSDKDATPVVNTGTL
;
A
#
# COMPACT_ATOMS: atom_id res chain seq x y z
N HIS A 1 18.46 4.94 21.93
CA HIS A 1 19.12 5.57 20.78
C HIS A 1 18.08 5.94 19.75
N GLU A 2 18.11 7.18 19.27
CA GLU A 2 17.29 7.67 18.17
C GLU A 2 18.17 7.75 16.92
N CYS A 3 17.85 6.95 15.91
CA CYS A 3 18.46 7.05 14.60
C CYS A 3 17.75 8.17 13.83
N GLY A 4 18.49 9.18 13.41
CA GLY A 4 17.97 10.29 12.61
C GLY A 4 17.43 9.81 11.26
N LYS A 5 16.91 10.76 10.48
CA LYS A 5 16.39 10.47 9.14
C LYS A 5 17.52 10.00 8.22
N LEU A 6 17.42 8.75 7.82
CA LEU A 6 18.35 8.11 6.89
C LEU A 6 17.70 8.07 5.50
N LYS A 7 18.39 8.59 4.48
CA LYS A 7 17.96 8.49 3.10
C LYS A 7 18.43 7.17 2.51
N VAL A 8 17.47 6.36 2.05
CA VAL A 8 17.69 5.03 1.49
C VAL A 8 16.77 4.82 0.29
N ASN A 9 17.03 3.78 -0.50
CA ASN A 9 16.10 3.37 -1.55
C ASN A 9 15.28 2.18 -1.04
N ASP A 10 14.00 2.18 -1.41
CA ASP A 10 13.11 1.04 -1.22
C ASP A 10 13.41 -0.08 -2.23
N LEU A 11 12.64 -1.19 -2.16
CA LEU A 11 12.77 -2.34 -3.05
C LEU A 11 12.66 -1.96 -4.55
N ILE A 12 11.85 -0.95 -4.87
CA ILE A 12 11.58 -0.50 -6.25
C ILE A 12 12.63 0.52 -6.72
N GLY A 13 13.44 1.05 -5.80
CA GLY A 13 14.47 2.05 -6.06
C GLY A 13 14.03 3.48 -5.81
N ASN A 14 12.89 3.72 -5.18
CA ASN A 14 12.45 5.05 -4.80
C ASN A 14 13.24 5.55 -3.58
N PRO A 15 13.78 6.77 -3.60
CA PRO A 15 14.43 7.35 -2.44
C PRO A 15 13.41 7.70 -1.35
N ILE A 16 13.61 7.14 -0.16
CA ILE A 16 12.79 7.35 1.03
C ILE A 16 13.65 7.86 2.20
N GLU A 17 13.02 8.56 3.12
CA GLU A 17 13.59 8.90 4.41
C GLU A 17 12.98 8.00 5.47
N ILE A 18 13.81 7.24 6.18
CA ILE A 18 13.42 6.35 7.26
C ILE A 18 14.20 6.67 8.53
N GLY A 19 13.54 6.64 9.66
CA GLY A 19 14.17 6.79 10.98
C GLY A 19 13.58 5.78 11.96
N ALA A 20 14.35 5.41 12.98
CA ALA A 20 13.89 4.50 14.00
C ALA A 20 14.39 4.92 15.38
N VAL A 21 13.67 4.49 16.40
CA VAL A 21 14.07 4.55 17.79
C VAL A 21 14.32 3.14 18.29
N VAL A 22 15.45 2.94 18.96
CA VAL A 22 15.85 1.65 19.51
C VAL A 22 16.12 1.80 21.00
N VAL A 23 15.44 1.01 21.81
CA VAL A 23 15.65 0.88 23.25
C VAL A 23 16.47 -0.37 23.48
N TRP A 24 17.64 -0.19 24.07
CA TRP A 24 18.60 -1.25 24.25
C TRP A 24 19.26 -1.21 25.62
N ARG A 25 19.81 -2.32 26.04
CA ARG A 25 20.61 -2.45 27.29
C ARG A 25 21.81 -3.37 27.10
N VAL A 26 22.82 -3.17 27.92
CA VAL A 26 23.98 -4.08 27.98
C VAL A 26 23.62 -5.25 28.88
N GLU A 27 23.59 -6.46 28.34
CA GLU A 27 23.27 -7.67 29.07
C GLU A 27 24.54 -8.37 29.58
N ASN A 28 25.61 -8.35 28.79
CA ASN A 28 26.87 -9.00 29.14
C ASN A 28 28.04 -8.02 29.12
N SER A 29 28.34 -7.43 30.28
CA SER A 29 29.42 -6.47 30.47
C SER A 29 30.81 -7.01 30.13
N ALA A 30 31.04 -8.32 30.26
CA ALA A 30 32.33 -8.92 29.95
C ALA A 30 32.62 -8.98 28.45
N LYS A 31 31.60 -9.27 27.61
CA LYS A 31 31.72 -9.18 26.16
C LYS A 31 31.83 -7.72 25.70
N ALA A 32 31.13 -6.87 26.41
CA ALA A 32 31.05 -5.46 26.16
C ALA A 32 32.43 -4.77 26.24
N ILE A 33 33.16 -4.94 27.34
CA ILE A 33 34.41 -4.21 27.67
C ILE A 33 35.56 -4.49 26.69
N PHE A 34 35.55 -5.64 26.02
CA PHE A 34 36.68 -6.07 25.19
C PHE A 34 36.48 -5.84 23.67
N GLN A 35 35.32 -5.43 23.24
CA GLN A 35 35.00 -5.40 21.78
C GLN A 35 34.54 -4.05 21.23
N ILE A 36 34.12 -3.11 22.08
CA ILE A 36 33.48 -1.87 21.62
C ILE A 36 33.91 -0.71 22.52
N ASP A 37 34.45 0.34 21.89
CA ASP A 37 34.86 1.57 22.58
C ASP A 37 33.65 2.48 22.90
N ASP A 38 32.68 2.56 21.97
CA ASP A 38 31.44 3.33 22.13
C ASP A 38 30.21 2.52 21.69
N TYR A 39 29.37 2.18 22.68
CA TYR A 39 28.16 1.42 22.44
C TYR A 39 27.07 2.21 21.66
N ALA A 40 26.98 3.50 21.95
CA ALA A 40 25.95 4.34 21.30
C ALA A 40 26.23 4.46 19.80
N ASP A 41 27.49 4.67 19.45
CA ASP A 41 27.93 4.72 18.06
C ASP A 41 27.77 3.36 17.36
N PHE A 42 28.13 2.28 18.06
CA PHE A 42 27.98 0.93 17.49
C PHE A 42 26.52 0.57 17.26
N VAL A 43 25.63 0.78 18.23
CA VAL A 43 24.18 0.54 18.08
C VAL A 43 23.62 1.43 16.98
N GLY A 44 24.06 2.69 16.90
CA GLY A 44 23.69 3.61 15.84
C GLY A 44 24.04 3.06 14.46
N ALA A 45 25.29 2.67 14.24
CA ALA A 45 25.76 2.13 12.96
C ALA A 45 25.03 0.83 12.57
N GLN A 46 24.78 -0.07 13.54
CA GLN A 46 24.03 -1.30 13.28
C GLN A 46 22.56 -1.01 12.97
N THR A 47 21.94 -0.03 13.62
CA THR A 47 20.57 0.40 13.35
C THR A 47 20.43 0.98 11.95
N GLU A 48 21.34 1.86 11.53
CA GLU A 48 21.36 2.39 10.17
C GLU A 48 21.52 1.28 9.13
N SER A 49 22.41 0.32 9.39
CA SER A 49 22.62 -0.82 8.49
C SER A 49 21.39 -1.71 8.40
N ALA A 50 20.70 -1.99 9.51
CA ALA A 50 19.47 -2.77 9.54
C ALA A 50 18.32 -2.05 8.81
N LEU A 51 18.15 -0.74 9.04
CA LEU A 51 17.15 0.08 8.35
C LEU A 51 17.36 0.08 6.84
N ARG A 52 18.61 0.22 6.38
CA ARG A 52 18.96 0.18 4.97
C ARG A 52 18.67 -1.18 4.35
N HIS A 53 18.91 -2.26 5.07
CA HIS A 53 18.63 -3.61 4.61
C HIS A 53 17.11 -3.87 4.50
N ILE A 54 16.35 -3.50 5.52
CA ILE A 54 14.89 -3.67 5.53
C ILE A 54 14.23 -2.80 4.46
N ALA A 55 14.64 -1.54 4.33
CA ALA A 55 14.12 -0.65 3.28
C ALA A 55 14.34 -1.23 1.88
N GLY A 56 15.51 -1.82 1.61
CA GLY A 56 15.81 -2.45 0.31
C GLY A 56 15.03 -3.74 0.02
N ARG A 57 14.38 -4.34 1.02
CA ARG A 57 13.58 -5.57 0.88
C ARG A 57 12.09 -5.33 0.70
N HIS A 58 11.59 -4.17 1.08
CA HIS A 58 10.17 -3.84 1.06
C HIS A 58 9.92 -2.59 0.21
N PRO A 59 8.84 -2.55 -0.59
CA PRO A 59 8.39 -1.33 -1.25
C PRO A 59 7.84 -0.36 -0.20
N TYR A 60 7.94 0.93 -0.47
CA TYR A 60 7.34 1.95 0.39
C TYR A 60 5.81 1.79 0.48
N ASP A 61 5.16 1.63 -0.68
CA ASP A 61 3.71 1.55 -0.82
C ASP A 61 3.33 0.31 -1.63
N PHE A 62 2.20 -0.27 -1.32
CA PHE A 62 1.66 -1.47 -1.94
C PHE A 62 1.26 -1.26 -3.41
N ASP A 63 0.60 -0.15 -3.70
CA ASP A 63 0.14 0.20 -5.05
C ASP A 63 1.31 0.28 -6.06
N GLU A 64 2.51 0.59 -5.59
CA GLU A 64 3.71 0.62 -6.40
C GLU A 64 4.25 -0.77 -6.72
N ALA A 65 4.20 -1.69 -5.76
CA ALA A 65 4.59 -3.08 -5.97
C ALA A 65 3.73 -3.74 -7.06
N VAL A 66 2.41 -3.50 -7.02
CA VAL A 66 1.46 -4.00 -8.03
C VAL A 66 1.71 -3.38 -9.41
N ALA A 67 2.02 -2.09 -9.46
CA ALA A 67 2.28 -1.40 -10.73
C ALA A 67 3.59 -1.86 -11.39
N HIS A 68 4.56 -2.36 -10.62
CA HIS A 68 5.84 -2.88 -11.14
C HIS A 68 5.77 -4.32 -11.62
N ALA A 69 4.81 -5.10 -11.11
CA ALA A 69 4.66 -6.54 -11.43
C ALA A 69 4.19 -6.83 -12.87
N GLY A 70 3.92 -5.83 -13.69
CA GLY A 70 3.57 -5.98 -15.11
C GLY A 70 2.26 -6.74 -15.40
N PRO A 71 1.71 -6.63 -16.62
CA PRO A 71 0.44 -7.26 -16.98
C PRO A 71 0.49 -8.79 -17.14
N GLU A 72 1.66 -9.39 -17.26
CA GLU A 72 1.82 -10.86 -17.38
C GLU A 72 1.78 -11.60 -16.03
N GLU A 73 2.05 -10.91 -14.94
CA GLU A 73 1.88 -11.40 -13.57
C GLU A 73 0.57 -10.87 -12.94
N ALA A 74 -0.53 -10.90 -13.68
CA ALA A 74 -1.85 -10.50 -13.17
C ALA A 74 -2.34 -11.45 -12.05
N VAL A 75 -1.56 -11.52 -10.98
CA VAL A 75 -1.98 -12.01 -9.67
C VAL A 75 -3.01 -10.99 -9.16
N SER A 76 -4.16 -11.44 -8.70
CA SER A 76 -5.19 -10.54 -8.19
C SER A 76 -4.59 -9.63 -7.11
N HIS A 77 -5.06 -8.37 -7.04
CA HIS A 77 -4.61 -7.37 -6.05
C HIS A 77 -4.53 -7.95 -4.64
N ASP A 78 -5.50 -8.80 -4.26
CA ASP A 78 -5.55 -9.48 -2.96
C ASP A 78 -4.43 -10.53 -2.77
N GLN A 79 -3.95 -11.16 -3.83
CA GLN A 79 -2.87 -12.16 -3.75
C GLN A 79 -1.48 -11.54 -3.67
N VAL A 80 -1.28 -10.38 -4.28
CA VAL A 80 -0.04 -9.60 -4.14
C VAL A 80 -0.01 -8.97 -2.74
N ALA A 81 -1.16 -8.46 -2.25
CA ALA A 81 -1.31 -7.93 -0.89
C ALA A 81 -0.93 -8.95 0.19
N ALA A 82 -1.32 -10.21 0.02
CA ALA A 82 -1.02 -11.26 0.98
C ALA A 82 0.47 -11.71 0.98
N ARG A 83 1.25 -11.32 -0.02
CA ARG A 83 2.63 -11.78 -0.22
C ARG A 83 3.70 -10.70 -0.06
N THR A 84 3.34 -9.43 -0.21
CA THR A 84 4.31 -8.32 -0.21
C THR A 84 4.03 -7.42 0.98
N LEU A 85 4.96 -7.39 1.94
CA LEU A 85 4.93 -6.42 3.02
C LEU A 85 5.34 -5.06 2.46
N SER A 86 4.56 -4.01 2.73
CA SER A 86 4.98 -2.64 2.45
C SER A 86 5.46 -1.95 3.73
N LEU A 87 6.40 -1.04 3.60
CA LEU A 87 6.93 -0.30 4.75
C LEU A 87 5.83 0.51 5.45
N ARG A 88 4.91 1.06 4.66
CA ARG A 88 3.85 1.96 5.15
C ARG A 88 2.66 1.22 5.77
N GLU A 89 2.20 0.14 5.15
CA GLU A 89 0.96 -0.52 5.55
C GLU A 89 1.19 -1.69 6.51
N SER A 90 2.39 -2.30 6.45
CA SER A 90 2.77 -3.45 7.28
C SER A 90 3.71 -3.05 8.44
N GLY A 91 3.53 -1.86 9.02
CA GLY A 91 4.42 -1.27 10.01
C GLY A 91 4.78 -2.18 11.17
N ASP A 92 3.81 -2.92 11.73
CA ASP A 92 4.04 -3.84 12.84
C ASP A 92 4.94 -5.04 12.43
N GLN A 93 4.73 -5.58 11.23
CA GLN A 93 5.51 -6.70 10.73
C GLN A 93 6.94 -6.28 10.39
N VAL A 94 7.09 -5.12 9.74
CA VAL A 94 8.40 -4.52 9.44
C VAL A 94 9.16 -4.17 10.72
N THR A 95 8.47 -3.66 11.73
CA THR A 95 9.06 -3.39 13.05
C THR A 95 9.54 -4.67 13.73
N ASN A 96 8.78 -5.76 13.65
CA ASN A 96 9.20 -7.05 14.18
C ASN A 96 10.44 -7.59 13.44
N GLU A 97 10.52 -7.46 12.11
CA GLU A 97 11.72 -7.80 11.34
C GLU A 97 12.92 -6.97 11.79
N LEU A 98 12.73 -5.67 12.02
CA LEU A 98 13.80 -4.79 12.53
C LEU A 98 14.31 -5.25 13.89
N VAL A 99 13.42 -5.59 14.81
CA VAL A 99 13.79 -6.10 16.15
C VAL A 99 14.58 -7.39 16.05
N VAL A 100 14.15 -8.33 15.22
CA VAL A 100 14.82 -9.62 15.01
C VAL A 100 16.23 -9.39 14.45
N GLU A 101 16.35 -8.61 13.39
CA GLU A 101 17.62 -8.33 12.73
C GLU A 101 18.59 -7.59 13.67
N LEU A 102 18.10 -6.61 14.43
CA LEU A 102 18.92 -5.90 15.42
C LEU A 102 19.40 -6.83 16.57
N LYS A 103 18.53 -7.72 17.04
CA LYS A 103 18.93 -8.70 18.08
C LYS A 103 20.05 -9.60 17.59
N GLU A 104 19.98 -10.10 16.37
CA GLU A 104 21.02 -10.95 15.79
C GLU A 104 22.35 -10.20 15.65
N ARG A 105 22.31 -8.98 15.12
CA ARG A 105 23.50 -8.15 14.89
C ARG A 105 24.19 -7.70 16.20
N LEU A 106 23.40 -7.36 17.21
CA LEU A 106 23.88 -6.80 18.47
C LEU A 106 24.22 -7.86 19.54
N ALA A 107 23.76 -9.10 19.37
CA ALA A 107 24.05 -10.21 20.26
C ALA A 107 25.57 -10.48 20.40
N VAL A 108 26.33 -10.24 19.33
CA VAL A 108 27.78 -10.41 19.31
C VAL A 108 28.46 -9.47 20.32
N ALA A 109 27.91 -8.26 20.45
CA ALA A 109 28.39 -7.21 21.34
C ALA A 109 27.88 -7.31 22.80
N GLY A 110 27.05 -8.31 23.11
CA GLY A 110 26.41 -8.44 24.42
C GLY A 110 25.37 -7.36 24.72
N VAL A 111 24.78 -6.79 23.66
CA VAL A 111 23.71 -5.81 23.72
C VAL A 111 22.40 -6.50 23.42
N THR A 112 21.36 -6.22 24.19
CA THR A 112 19.98 -6.73 23.99
C THR A 112 19.07 -5.57 23.63
N ILE A 113 18.17 -5.82 22.66
CA ILE A 113 17.13 -4.89 22.25
C ILE A 113 15.86 -5.19 23.02
N ASP A 114 15.38 -4.21 23.76
CA ASP A 114 14.11 -4.29 24.48
C ASP A 114 12.96 -3.94 23.53
N GLU A 115 13.07 -2.81 22.82
CA GLU A 115 12.07 -2.34 21.85
C GLU A 115 12.75 -1.61 20.68
N ALA A 116 12.13 -1.66 19.52
CA ALA A 116 12.48 -0.79 18.40
C ALA A 116 11.20 -0.45 17.61
N TRP A 117 11.13 0.75 17.05
CA TRP A 117 10.04 1.16 16.17
C TRP A 117 10.50 2.19 15.16
N ILE A 118 9.81 2.24 14.02
CA ILE A 118 10.05 3.25 12.99
C ILE A 118 9.31 4.52 13.41
N ASN A 119 10.04 5.62 13.62
CA ASN A 119 9.48 6.90 14.04
C ASN A 119 9.31 7.89 12.87
N HIS A 120 9.97 7.63 11.75
CA HIS A 120 9.87 8.44 10.54
C HIS A 120 9.90 7.55 9.30
N LEU A 121 8.93 7.76 8.40
CA LEU A 121 8.89 7.11 7.10
C LEU A 121 8.17 8.03 6.10
N ALA A 122 8.90 8.48 5.09
CA ALA A 122 8.38 9.36 4.05
C ALA A 122 9.17 9.20 2.75
N TYR A 123 8.58 9.59 1.63
CA TYR A 123 9.36 9.78 0.41
C TYR A 123 10.36 10.92 0.58
N ALA A 124 11.52 10.79 -0.02
CA ALA A 124 12.48 11.87 -0.05
C ALA A 124 11.86 13.13 -0.71
N PRO A 125 12.17 14.36 -0.21
CA PRO A 125 11.51 15.59 -0.64
C PRO A 125 11.53 15.83 -2.15
N GLU A 126 12.56 15.35 -2.85
CA GLU A 126 12.72 15.52 -4.28
C GLU A 126 11.68 14.74 -5.12
N ILE A 127 11.16 13.61 -4.60
CA ILE A 127 10.17 12.81 -5.33
C ILE A 127 8.78 12.88 -4.72
N ALA A 128 8.65 13.33 -3.48
CA ALA A 128 7.38 13.36 -2.76
C ALA A 128 6.22 14.02 -3.56
N PRO A 129 6.40 15.17 -4.27
CA PRO A 129 5.33 15.77 -5.05
C PRO A 129 4.87 14.90 -6.23
N VAL A 130 5.80 14.15 -6.86
CA VAL A 130 5.49 13.27 -7.98
C VAL A 130 4.74 12.05 -7.50
N MET A 131 5.19 11.46 -6.38
CA MET A 131 4.57 10.29 -5.77
C MET A 131 3.15 10.59 -5.26
N LEU A 132 2.95 11.77 -4.67
CA LEU A 132 1.61 12.21 -4.27
C LEU A 132 0.65 12.30 -5.46
N ARG A 133 1.09 12.87 -6.59
CA ARG A 133 0.27 12.92 -7.82
C ARG A 133 -0.06 11.53 -8.34
N ARG A 134 0.89 10.61 -8.29
CA ARG A 134 0.67 9.21 -8.69
C ARG A 134 -0.36 8.54 -7.80
N GLN A 135 -0.24 8.67 -6.47
CA GLN A 135 -1.21 8.14 -5.51
C GLN A 135 -2.61 8.73 -5.73
N GLN A 136 -2.71 10.04 -5.98
CA GLN A 136 -3.99 10.69 -6.32
C GLN A 136 -4.60 10.09 -7.60
N ALA A 137 -3.80 9.89 -8.65
CA ALA A 137 -4.28 9.29 -9.90
C ALA A 137 -4.75 7.84 -9.69
N SER A 138 -3.99 7.03 -8.95
CA SER A 138 -4.38 5.65 -8.60
C SER A 138 -5.67 5.62 -7.79
N ALA A 139 -5.81 6.49 -6.81
CA ALA A 139 -7.02 6.59 -5.99
C ALA A 139 -8.26 6.96 -6.84
N VAL A 140 -8.13 7.90 -7.79
CA VAL A 140 -9.23 8.28 -8.70
C VAL A 140 -9.62 7.09 -9.59
N ILE A 141 -8.64 6.36 -10.13
CA ILE A 141 -8.92 5.17 -10.96
C ILE A 141 -9.59 4.07 -10.13
N ALA A 142 -9.11 3.81 -8.92
CA ALA A 142 -9.71 2.83 -8.02
C ALA A 142 -11.15 3.19 -7.65
N ALA A 143 -11.40 4.45 -7.31
CA ALA A 143 -12.75 4.96 -7.03
C ALA A 143 -13.68 4.79 -8.25
N ARG A 144 -13.21 5.10 -9.44
CA ARG A 144 -14.00 4.91 -10.68
C ARG A 144 -14.31 3.45 -10.95
N LYS A 145 -13.36 2.55 -10.77
CA LYS A 145 -13.60 1.11 -10.92
C LYS A 145 -14.70 0.64 -9.97
N LEU A 146 -14.68 1.10 -8.72
CA LEU A 146 -15.70 0.77 -7.72
C LEU A 146 -17.08 1.29 -8.11
N VAL A 147 -17.17 2.53 -8.61
CA VAL A 147 -18.43 3.11 -9.11
C VAL A 147 -18.97 2.30 -10.28
N VAL A 148 -18.13 1.94 -11.26
CA VAL A 148 -18.55 1.13 -12.42
C VAL A 148 -19.02 -0.26 -11.98
N ALA A 149 -18.29 -0.93 -11.10
CA ALA A 149 -18.69 -2.24 -10.58
C ALA A 149 -20.03 -2.16 -9.85
N GLY A 150 -20.22 -1.17 -8.96
CA GLY A 150 -21.49 -0.94 -8.28
C GLY A 150 -22.64 -0.62 -9.24
N ALA A 151 -22.39 0.18 -10.28
CA ALA A 151 -23.41 0.49 -11.30
C ALA A 151 -23.85 -0.78 -12.05
N VAL A 152 -22.92 -1.65 -12.42
CA VAL A 152 -23.23 -2.93 -13.07
C VAL A 152 -24.07 -3.84 -12.16
N ASP A 153 -23.74 -3.90 -10.88
CA ASP A 153 -24.48 -4.69 -9.90
C ASP A 153 -25.91 -4.16 -9.71
N ILE A 154 -26.06 -2.83 -9.59
CA ILE A 154 -27.37 -2.17 -9.48
C ILE A 154 -28.25 -2.45 -10.73
N VAL A 155 -27.66 -2.35 -11.93
CA VAL A 155 -28.38 -2.62 -13.18
C VAL A 155 -28.81 -4.08 -13.27
N ARG A 156 -27.93 -5.01 -12.88
CA ARG A 156 -28.26 -6.45 -12.83
C ARG A 156 -29.43 -6.71 -11.89
N GLU A 157 -29.35 -6.21 -10.66
CA GLU A 157 -30.42 -6.35 -9.67
C GLU A 157 -31.75 -5.74 -10.13
N ALA A 158 -31.71 -4.58 -10.75
CA ALA A 158 -32.89 -3.94 -11.32
C ALA A 158 -33.55 -4.81 -12.41
N LEU A 159 -32.77 -5.41 -13.30
CA LEU A 159 -33.27 -6.30 -14.35
C LEU A 159 -33.89 -7.59 -13.78
N GLU A 160 -33.27 -8.17 -12.76
CA GLU A 160 -33.78 -9.37 -12.07
C GLU A 160 -35.12 -9.06 -11.39
N LYS A 161 -35.21 -7.97 -10.65
CA LYS A 161 -36.47 -7.53 -9.99
C LYS A 161 -37.60 -7.22 -11.01
N LEU A 162 -37.29 -6.60 -12.16
CA LEU A 162 -38.25 -6.36 -13.19
C LEU A 162 -38.79 -7.65 -13.81
N LYS A 163 -37.93 -8.66 -13.97
CA LYS A 163 -38.32 -9.97 -14.47
C LYS A 163 -39.22 -10.74 -13.50
N GLU A 164 -39.01 -10.58 -12.17
CA GLU A 164 -39.75 -11.27 -11.12
C GLU A 164 -41.11 -10.60 -10.83
N GLN A 165 -41.18 -9.28 -10.89
CA GLN A 165 -42.34 -8.49 -10.45
C GLN A 165 -43.29 -8.09 -11.56
N THR A 166 -42.87 -8.23 -12.81
CA THR A 166 -43.68 -7.81 -13.96
C THR A 166 -43.64 -8.91 -15.03
N ASP A 167 -44.83 -9.27 -15.54
CA ASP A 167 -45.00 -10.20 -16.68
C ASP A 167 -44.55 -9.56 -18.03
N ILE A 168 -43.60 -8.60 -17.94
CA ILE A 168 -43.04 -7.86 -19.06
C ILE A 168 -41.83 -8.60 -19.58
N ASP A 169 -42.00 -9.37 -20.64
CA ASP A 169 -40.89 -9.94 -21.38
C ASP A 169 -40.24 -8.85 -22.23
N LEU A 170 -39.15 -8.29 -21.74
CA LEU A 170 -38.40 -7.27 -22.44
C LEU A 170 -37.58 -7.93 -23.56
N ASP A 171 -37.84 -7.49 -24.78
CA ASP A 171 -37.05 -7.76 -25.97
C ASP A 171 -35.56 -7.45 -25.72
N PRO A 172 -34.62 -8.26 -26.26
CA PRO A 172 -33.19 -8.06 -26.12
C PRO A 172 -32.69 -6.65 -26.46
N GLU A 173 -33.26 -6.01 -27.49
CA GLU A 173 -32.89 -4.64 -27.90
C GLU A 173 -33.29 -3.61 -26.83
N ARG A 174 -34.50 -3.72 -26.30
CA ARG A 174 -35.00 -2.82 -25.26
C ARG A 174 -34.22 -3.00 -23.96
N LYS A 175 -33.84 -4.24 -23.64
CA LYS A 175 -33.00 -4.56 -22.51
C LYS A 175 -31.62 -3.90 -22.62
N ALA A 176 -30.99 -4.01 -23.79
CA ALA A 176 -29.68 -3.39 -24.05
C ALA A 176 -29.76 -1.85 -23.99
N ALA A 177 -30.81 -1.25 -24.54
CA ALA A 177 -31.04 0.20 -24.47
C ALA A 177 -31.20 0.68 -23.00
N MET A 178 -32.00 -0.05 -22.20
CA MET A 178 -32.22 0.27 -20.79
C MET A 178 -30.95 0.15 -19.96
N VAL A 179 -30.16 -0.92 -20.16
CA VAL A 179 -28.87 -1.10 -19.53
C VAL A 179 -27.90 0.04 -19.85
N SER A 180 -27.81 0.40 -21.15
CA SER A 180 -26.96 1.49 -21.61
C SER A 180 -27.35 2.83 -20.96
N ASN A 181 -28.64 3.14 -20.93
CA ASN A 181 -29.13 4.38 -20.33
C ASN A 181 -28.88 4.43 -18.81
N LEU A 182 -29.13 3.33 -18.10
CA LEU A 182 -28.89 3.25 -16.65
C LEU A 182 -27.39 3.39 -16.34
N LEU A 183 -26.53 2.71 -17.09
CA LEU A 183 -25.08 2.82 -16.88
C LEU A 183 -24.57 4.23 -17.14
N VAL A 184 -25.07 4.91 -18.18
CA VAL A 184 -24.69 6.31 -18.45
C VAL A 184 -25.07 7.21 -17.29
N VAL A 185 -26.27 7.07 -16.72
CA VAL A 185 -26.73 7.87 -15.58
C VAL A 185 -25.91 7.56 -14.30
N LEU A 186 -25.67 6.27 -14.03
CA LEU A 186 -24.99 5.83 -12.79
C LEU A 186 -23.49 6.11 -12.80
N VAL A 187 -22.84 6.07 -13.97
CA VAL A 187 -21.36 6.26 -14.10
C VAL A 187 -20.99 7.70 -14.42
N SER A 188 -21.96 8.56 -14.78
CA SER A 188 -21.73 9.96 -15.13
C SER A 188 -21.28 10.76 -13.91
N ASP A 189 -20.19 11.55 -14.06
CA ASP A 189 -19.72 12.52 -13.04
C ASP A 189 -20.58 13.81 -12.97
N LYS A 190 -21.55 13.96 -13.88
CA LYS A 190 -22.45 15.11 -13.94
C LYS A 190 -23.88 14.61 -13.89
N ASP A 191 -24.77 15.44 -13.29
CA ASP A 191 -26.22 15.21 -13.35
C ASP A 191 -26.66 15.02 -14.79
N ALA A 192 -26.88 13.77 -15.19
CA ALA A 192 -27.37 13.45 -16.51
C ALA A 192 -28.88 13.75 -16.55
N THR A 193 -29.29 14.70 -17.35
CA THR A 193 -30.70 14.87 -17.69
C THR A 193 -31.07 13.82 -18.76
N PRO A 194 -31.85 12.79 -18.41
CA PRO A 194 -32.25 11.78 -19.41
C PRO A 194 -33.15 12.42 -20.47
N VAL A 195 -32.68 12.43 -21.70
CA VAL A 195 -33.54 12.77 -22.86
C VAL A 195 -34.30 11.50 -23.22
N VAL A 196 -35.54 11.41 -22.79
CA VAL A 196 -36.44 10.32 -23.17
C VAL A 196 -36.90 10.58 -24.58
N ASN A 197 -36.36 9.86 -25.55
CA ASN A 197 -36.84 9.87 -26.90
C ASN A 197 -38.14 9.02 -26.95
N THR A 198 -39.30 9.65 -26.76
CA THR A 198 -40.59 9.05 -26.98
C THR A 198 -40.76 8.94 -28.52
N GLY A 199 -40.26 7.81 -29.05
CA GLY A 199 -40.42 7.52 -30.46
C GLY A 199 -41.87 7.74 -30.90
N THR A 200 -42.03 8.53 -31.95
CA THR A 200 -43.28 8.71 -32.66
C THR A 200 -43.80 7.35 -33.09
N LEU A 201 -45.03 7.06 -32.67
CA LEU A 201 -45.85 5.93 -33.17
C LEU A 201 -45.97 5.95 -34.67
#